data_e70f89676704f43dd49e5268e5315e48
#
_entry.id   e70f89676704f43dd49e5268e5315e48
#
_cell.length_a   1.000
_cell.length_b   1.000
_cell.length_c   1.000
_cell.angle_alpha   90.00
_cell.angle_beta   90.00
_cell.angle_gamma   90.00
#
_symmetry.space_group_name_H-M   'P 1'
#
loop_
_entity.id
_entity.type
_entity.pdbx_description
1 polymer ?
#
loop_
_entity_poly.entity_id
_entity_poly.type
_entity_poly.pdbx_seq_one_letter_code
_entity_poly.pdbx_strand_id
1 'polypeptide(L)'
;MCTLSDAYIMSTVGNVFSGQVVGETAKTLSERFGKILQKRESMSINRNDTSTSISTQLDSLIPASKISTLSQGMFVGAVADNSGETIEQKIFHAQIVVDNDAVQKETAAYQPIPEISSFLDENGNDTMEQQIQANYRQIVSIR
;
A
#
# COMPACT_ATOMS: atom_id res chain seq x y z
N MET A 1 9.42 14.84 -7.53
CA MET A 1 8.58 16.00 -7.83
C MET A 1 7.30 15.47 -8.44
N CYS A 2 6.19 15.45 -7.67
CA CYS A 2 4.92 14.93 -8.15
C CYS A 2 4.37 15.90 -9.20
N THR A 3 4.10 15.41 -10.39
CA THR A 3 3.58 16.27 -11.48
C THR A 3 2.06 16.45 -11.30
N LEU A 4 1.49 17.49 -11.89
CA LEU A 4 0.03 17.73 -11.87
C LEU A 4 -0.76 16.52 -12.41
N SER A 5 -0.18 15.74 -13.32
CA SER A 5 -0.78 14.51 -13.85
C SER A 5 -0.90 13.40 -12.79
N ASP A 6 0.11 13.28 -11.90
CA ASP A 6 0.12 12.25 -10.85
C ASP A 6 -0.95 12.53 -9.79
N ALA A 7 -1.13 13.80 -9.43
CA ALA A 7 -2.19 14.23 -8.51
C ALA A 7 -3.60 13.97 -9.08
N TYR A 8 -3.80 14.16 -10.38
CA TYR A 8 -5.06 13.89 -11.05
C TYR A 8 -5.38 12.39 -11.09
N ILE A 9 -4.40 11.55 -11.40
CA ILE A 9 -4.58 10.09 -11.39
C ILE A 9 -4.97 9.61 -9.99
N MET A 10 -4.29 10.06 -8.94
CA MET A 10 -4.62 9.71 -7.57
C MET A 10 -6.04 10.11 -7.16
N SER A 11 -6.60 11.18 -7.72
CA SER A 11 -7.96 11.63 -7.40
C SER A 11 -9.07 10.80 -8.07
N THR A 12 -8.76 10.08 -9.15
CA THR A 12 -9.74 9.32 -9.95
C THR A 12 -9.77 7.82 -9.66
N VAL A 13 -8.75 7.28 -8.99
CA VAL A 13 -8.67 5.85 -8.68
C VAL A 13 -9.58 5.49 -7.51
N GLY A 14 -10.41 4.46 -7.64
CA GLY A 14 -11.30 3.98 -6.59
C GLY A 14 -10.57 3.34 -5.41
N ASN A 15 -9.57 2.51 -5.68
CA ASN A 15 -8.79 1.81 -4.67
C ASN A 15 -7.45 2.51 -4.45
N VAL A 16 -7.11 2.79 -3.20
CA VAL A 16 -5.85 3.42 -2.81
C VAL A 16 -5.22 2.66 -1.66
N PHE A 17 -3.94 2.33 -1.80
CA PHE A 17 -3.10 1.75 -0.76
C PHE A 17 -1.86 2.63 -0.62
N SER A 18 -1.53 3.02 0.61
CA SER A 18 -0.38 3.86 0.89
C SER A 18 0.33 3.42 2.16
N GLY A 19 1.63 3.22 2.06
CA GLY A 19 2.52 3.18 3.22
C GLY A 19 2.82 4.57 3.74
N GLN A 20 3.96 4.73 4.40
CA GLN A 20 4.44 6.02 4.88
C GLN A 20 4.72 6.96 3.71
N VAL A 21 4.06 8.10 3.71
CA VAL A 21 4.32 9.22 2.80
C VAL A 21 4.31 10.54 3.56
N VAL A 22 5.04 11.53 3.07
CA VAL A 22 5.23 12.81 3.76
C VAL A 22 4.85 14.00 2.86
N GLY A 23 4.72 15.16 3.48
CA GLY A 23 4.50 16.42 2.79
C GLY A 23 3.13 16.52 2.12
N GLU A 24 3.12 16.99 0.89
CA GLU A 24 1.89 17.27 0.14
C GLU A 24 1.11 15.99 -0.20
N THR A 25 1.81 14.89 -0.47
CA THR A 25 1.17 13.58 -0.73
C THR A 25 0.37 13.09 0.47
N ALA A 26 0.89 13.25 1.69
CA ALA A 26 0.18 12.87 2.90
C ALA A 26 -1.08 13.72 3.11
N LYS A 27 -1.04 15.01 2.77
CA LYS A 27 -2.22 15.90 2.85
C LYS A 27 -3.28 15.50 1.84
N THR A 28 -2.90 15.29 0.58
CA THR A 28 -3.82 14.87 -0.49
C THR A 28 -4.50 13.55 -0.14
N LEU A 29 -3.77 12.59 0.41
CA LEU A 29 -4.34 11.32 0.89
C LEU A 29 -5.30 11.53 2.07
N SER A 30 -4.93 12.37 3.03
CA SER A 30 -5.77 12.70 4.18
C SER A 30 -7.08 13.35 3.75
N GLU A 31 -7.06 14.26 2.79
CA GLU A 31 -8.24 14.90 2.22
C GLU A 31 -9.11 13.88 1.47
N ARG A 32 -8.50 12.96 0.75
CA ARG A 32 -9.19 11.90 0.03
C ARG A 32 -9.93 10.93 0.96
N PHE A 33 -9.34 10.58 2.09
CA PHE A 33 -10.00 9.72 3.09
C PHE A 33 -11.18 10.40 3.77
N GLY A 34 -11.34 11.70 3.57
CA GLY A 34 -12.48 12.46 4.04
C GLY A 34 -12.37 12.91 5.49
N LYS A 35 -13.51 13.40 5.99
CA LYS A 35 -13.62 13.99 7.32
C LYS A 35 -14.73 13.34 8.11
N ILE A 36 -14.56 13.30 9.42
CA ILE A 36 -15.53 12.77 10.37
C ILE A 36 -15.85 13.82 11.45
N LEU A 37 -17.08 13.82 11.92
CA LEU A 37 -17.48 14.63 13.07
C LEU A 37 -16.95 13.98 14.35
N GLN A 38 -16.00 14.65 15.01
CA GLN A 38 -15.47 14.22 16.29
C GLN A 38 -16.08 15.08 17.40
N LYS A 39 -16.56 14.42 18.45
CA LYS A 39 -16.96 15.08 19.70
C LYS A 39 -15.70 15.30 20.53
N ARG A 40 -15.44 16.55 20.87
CA ARG A 40 -14.38 16.93 21.82
C ARG A 40 -15.03 17.34 23.11
N GLU A 41 -14.67 16.66 24.18
CA GLU A 41 -15.04 17.04 25.52
C GLU A 41 -13.89 17.85 26.13
N SER A 42 -14.18 19.05 26.56
CA SER A 42 -13.25 19.89 27.28
C SER A 42 -13.78 20.07 28.71
N MET A 43 -13.01 19.62 29.68
CA MET A 43 -13.30 19.76 31.09
C MET A 43 -12.43 20.87 31.66
N SER A 44 -13.06 21.91 32.18
CA SER A 44 -12.39 22.96 32.94
C SER A 44 -12.72 22.80 34.42
N ILE A 45 -11.69 22.55 35.22
CA ILE A 45 -11.81 22.39 36.68
C ILE A 45 -11.25 23.64 37.33
N ASN A 46 -12.14 24.43 37.94
CA ASN A 46 -11.80 25.51 38.85
C ASN A 46 -12.04 25.06 40.29
N ARG A 47 -11.38 25.73 41.26
CA ARG A 47 -11.47 25.36 42.69
C ARG A 47 -12.87 25.16 43.23
N ASN A 48 -13.85 25.78 42.66
CA ASN A 48 -15.25 25.75 43.15
C ASN A 48 -16.29 25.32 42.09
N ASP A 49 -15.85 25.04 40.86
CA ASP A 49 -16.81 24.68 39.78
C ASP A 49 -16.16 23.79 38.74
N THR A 50 -16.93 22.82 38.23
CA THR A 50 -16.52 21.94 37.15
C THR A 50 -17.42 22.19 35.97
N SER A 51 -16.87 22.76 34.91
CA SER A 51 -17.57 23.00 33.66
C SER A 51 -17.13 22.01 32.59
N THR A 52 -18.09 21.29 32.02
CA THR A 52 -17.86 20.38 30.89
C THR A 52 -18.45 21.01 29.64
N SER A 53 -17.62 21.23 28.63
CA SER A 53 -18.05 21.71 27.32
C SER A 53 -17.88 20.61 26.30
N ILE A 54 -18.96 20.32 25.55
CA ILE A 54 -18.95 19.37 24.44
C ILE A 54 -19.03 20.16 23.17
N SER A 55 -18.00 20.07 22.33
CA SER A 55 -17.97 20.65 21.01
C SER A 55 -17.86 19.56 19.94
N THR A 56 -18.56 19.76 18.83
CA THR A 56 -18.45 18.86 17.67
C THR A 56 -17.62 19.58 16.61
N GLN A 57 -16.52 18.97 16.20
CA GLN A 57 -15.63 19.50 15.18
C GLN A 57 -15.47 18.50 14.03
N LEU A 58 -15.44 19.03 12.80
CA LEU A 58 -15.14 18.25 11.62
C LEU A 58 -13.63 18.07 11.52
N ASP A 59 -13.16 16.83 11.68
CA ASP A 59 -11.73 16.50 11.67
C ASP A 59 -11.41 15.50 10.56
N SER A 60 -10.16 15.43 10.11
CA SER A 60 -9.76 14.44 9.11
C SER A 60 -9.89 13.03 9.67
N LEU A 61 -10.48 12.11 8.90
CA LEU A 61 -10.66 10.71 9.31
C LEU A 61 -9.30 10.04 9.57
N ILE A 62 -8.36 10.23 8.66
CA ILE A 62 -6.94 9.88 8.85
C ILE A 62 -6.10 11.14 8.66
N PRO A 63 -5.58 11.75 9.75
CA PRO A 63 -4.75 12.94 9.64
C PRO A 63 -3.45 12.67 8.86
N ALA A 64 -2.97 13.65 8.12
CA ALA A 64 -1.71 13.58 7.38
C ALA A 64 -0.52 13.24 8.28
N SER A 65 -0.53 13.69 9.54
CA SER A 65 0.48 13.34 10.53
C SER A 65 0.53 11.84 10.84
N LYS A 66 -0.63 11.17 10.88
CA LYS A 66 -0.69 9.71 11.07
C LYS A 66 -0.12 8.96 9.87
N ILE A 67 -0.42 9.42 8.65
CA ILE A 67 0.12 8.83 7.42
C ILE A 67 1.64 8.99 7.38
N SER A 68 2.15 10.15 7.77
CA SER A 68 3.58 10.46 7.77
C SER A 68 4.39 9.68 8.83
N THR A 69 3.73 9.15 9.84
CA THR A 69 4.36 8.43 10.96
C THR A 69 4.06 6.93 10.95
N LEU A 70 3.54 6.39 9.85
CA LEU A 70 3.33 4.96 9.70
C LEU A 70 4.65 4.20 9.85
N SER A 71 4.63 3.14 10.63
CA SER A 71 5.76 2.25 10.82
C SER A 71 5.93 1.31 9.63
N GLN A 72 7.11 0.71 9.52
CA GLN A 72 7.37 -0.31 8.50
C GLN A 72 6.33 -1.45 8.57
N GLY A 73 5.83 -1.84 7.41
CA GLY A 73 4.79 -2.88 7.29
C GLY A 73 3.37 -2.42 7.60
N MET A 74 3.18 -1.15 8.02
CA MET A 74 1.84 -0.57 8.20
C MET A 74 1.42 0.23 6.98
N PHE A 75 0.14 0.17 6.66
CA PHE A 75 -0.43 0.92 5.55
C PHE A 75 -1.87 1.34 5.83
N VAL A 76 -2.27 2.39 5.15
CA VAL A 76 -3.64 2.90 5.11
C VAL A 76 -4.19 2.80 3.70
N GLY A 77 -5.47 2.63 3.58
CA GLY A 77 -6.08 2.55 2.26
C GLY A 77 -7.56 2.80 2.28
N ALA A 78 -8.08 2.93 1.07
CA ALA A 78 -9.50 2.99 0.80
C ALA A 78 -9.81 2.04 -0.35
N VAL A 79 -10.86 1.25 -0.20
CA VAL A 79 -11.35 0.32 -1.22
C VAL A 79 -12.74 0.73 -1.62
N ALA A 80 -12.97 0.81 -2.92
CA ALA A 80 -14.30 1.01 -3.47
C ALA A 80 -15.15 -0.25 -3.20
N ASP A 81 -16.43 -0.03 -2.99
CA ASP A 81 -17.36 -1.11 -2.69
C ASP A 81 -17.67 -2.00 -3.90
N ASN A 82 -18.21 -3.18 -3.66
CA ASN A 82 -18.61 -4.12 -4.69
C ASN A 82 -19.86 -3.63 -5.44
N SER A 83 -19.98 -4.03 -6.71
CA SER A 83 -21.16 -3.70 -7.49
C SER A 83 -22.43 -4.36 -6.89
N GLY A 84 -23.44 -3.54 -6.59
CA GLY A 84 -24.71 -4.00 -6.04
C GLY A 84 -24.97 -3.64 -4.58
N GLU A 85 -23.98 -3.11 -3.87
CA GLU A 85 -24.14 -2.55 -2.53
C GLU A 85 -24.16 -1.02 -2.56
N THR A 86 -24.64 -0.39 -1.48
CA THR A 86 -24.55 1.06 -1.30
C THR A 86 -23.09 1.47 -1.34
N ILE A 87 -22.74 2.46 -2.19
CA ILE A 87 -21.36 2.92 -2.36
C ILE A 87 -20.87 3.54 -1.04
N GLU A 88 -20.23 2.75 -0.22
CA GLU A 88 -19.49 3.19 0.95
C GLU A 88 -18.00 2.96 0.72
N GLN A 89 -17.21 4.02 0.84
CA GLN A 89 -15.77 3.90 0.77
C GLN A 89 -15.26 3.25 2.06
N LYS A 90 -14.80 2.00 1.95
CA LYS A 90 -14.21 1.28 3.08
C LYS A 90 -12.78 1.74 3.29
N ILE A 91 -12.55 2.45 4.39
CA ILE A 91 -11.23 2.95 4.78
C ILE A 91 -10.67 2.01 5.85
N PHE A 92 -9.40 1.67 5.72
CA PHE A 92 -8.74 0.77 6.65
C PHE A 92 -7.32 1.23 7.00
N HIS A 93 -6.89 0.80 8.16
CA HIS A 93 -5.52 0.87 8.63
C HIS A 93 -5.10 -0.57 8.96
N ALA A 94 -4.06 -1.08 8.31
CA ALA A 94 -3.68 -2.47 8.40
C ALA A 94 -2.17 -2.62 8.55
N GLN A 95 -1.77 -3.80 9.02
CA GLN A 95 -0.38 -4.21 9.14
C GLN A 95 -0.17 -5.48 8.32
N ILE A 96 0.93 -5.52 7.58
CA ILE A 96 1.37 -6.73 6.90
C ILE A 96 2.01 -7.64 7.95
N VAL A 97 1.40 -8.81 8.15
CA VAL A 97 1.99 -9.88 8.97
C VAL A 97 2.66 -10.87 8.03
N VAL A 98 3.97 -10.98 8.13
CA VAL A 98 4.77 -11.90 7.31
C VAL A 98 5.07 -13.15 8.12
N ASP A 99 4.69 -14.31 7.59
CA ASP A 99 5.15 -15.59 8.11
C ASP A 99 6.56 -15.89 7.55
N ASN A 100 7.58 -15.54 8.33
CA ASN A 100 8.96 -15.69 7.92
C ASN A 100 9.35 -17.16 7.72
N ASP A 101 8.76 -18.09 8.45
CA ASP A 101 9.05 -19.52 8.32
C ASP A 101 8.50 -20.08 7.00
N ALA A 102 7.31 -19.65 6.61
CA ALA A 102 6.72 -20.00 5.32
C ALA A 102 7.56 -19.42 4.17
N VAL A 103 7.94 -18.13 4.26
CA VAL A 103 8.78 -17.46 3.25
C VAL A 103 10.14 -18.15 3.11
N GLN A 104 10.78 -18.53 4.22
CA GLN A 104 12.07 -19.27 4.17
C GLN A 104 11.93 -20.63 3.51
N LYS A 105 10.86 -21.36 3.80
CA LYS A 105 10.61 -22.67 3.16
C LYS A 105 10.38 -22.53 1.65
N GLU A 106 9.59 -21.55 1.24
CA GLU A 106 9.37 -21.27 -0.17
C GLU A 106 10.65 -20.83 -0.88
N THR A 107 11.42 -19.92 -0.27
CA THR A 107 12.68 -19.45 -0.85
C THR A 107 13.71 -20.56 -0.98
N ALA A 108 13.76 -21.48 -0.01
CA ALA A 108 14.66 -22.64 -0.08
C ALA A 108 14.27 -23.64 -1.19
N ALA A 109 13.00 -23.63 -1.60
CA ALA A 109 12.52 -24.48 -2.69
C ALA A 109 12.72 -23.85 -4.08
N TYR A 110 13.10 -22.58 -4.17
CA TYR A 110 13.32 -21.91 -5.45
C TYR A 110 14.56 -22.48 -6.14
N GLN A 111 14.39 -22.79 -7.41
CA GLN A 111 15.52 -23.14 -8.27
C GLN A 111 16.10 -21.86 -8.88
N PRO A 112 17.43 -21.80 -9.06
CA PRO A 112 18.05 -20.65 -9.71
C PRO A 112 17.52 -20.52 -11.15
N ILE A 113 17.31 -19.26 -11.57
CA ILE A 113 16.93 -18.98 -12.94
C ILE A 113 18.11 -19.39 -13.85
N PRO A 114 17.87 -20.15 -14.92
CA PRO A 114 18.92 -20.53 -15.85
C PRO A 114 19.61 -19.30 -16.44
N GLU A 115 20.91 -19.24 -16.36
CA GLU A 115 21.73 -18.19 -16.97
C GLU A 115 22.11 -18.58 -18.39
N ILE A 116 21.89 -17.67 -19.34
CA ILE A 116 22.37 -17.81 -20.72
C ILE A 116 23.71 -17.12 -20.78
N SER A 117 24.79 -17.91 -20.73
CA SER A 117 26.16 -17.40 -20.73
C SER A 117 26.74 -17.15 -22.13
N SER A 118 26.20 -17.81 -23.14
CA SER A 118 26.61 -17.66 -24.54
C SER A 118 25.47 -18.09 -25.48
N PHE A 119 25.32 -17.40 -26.59
CA PHE A 119 24.40 -17.77 -27.66
C PHE A 119 25.07 -18.55 -28.80
N LEU A 120 26.35 -18.75 -28.72
CA LEU A 120 27.13 -19.50 -29.72
C LEU A 120 27.55 -20.85 -29.14
N ASP A 121 27.44 -21.91 -29.95
CA ASP A 121 28.01 -23.20 -29.64
C ASP A 121 29.55 -23.22 -29.89
N GLU A 122 30.21 -24.35 -29.60
CA GLU A 122 31.64 -24.52 -29.80
C GLU A 122 32.05 -24.37 -31.30
N ASN A 123 31.08 -24.47 -32.21
CA ASN A 123 31.28 -24.33 -33.64
C ASN A 123 30.92 -22.93 -34.17
N GLY A 124 30.48 -22.01 -33.26
CA GLY A 124 30.09 -20.65 -33.61
C GLY A 124 28.70 -20.50 -34.20
N ASN A 125 27.82 -21.53 -34.08
CA ASN A 125 26.43 -21.42 -34.52
C ASN A 125 25.58 -20.75 -33.45
N ASP A 126 24.58 -19.97 -33.89
CA ASP A 126 23.62 -19.33 -33.00
C ASP A 126 22.67 -20.36 -32.36
N THR A 127 22.74 -20.48 -31.05
CA THR A 127 21.90 -21.38 -30.24
C THR A 127 20.85 -20.65 -29.40
N MET A 128 20.66 -19.34 -29.62
CA MET A 128 19.79 -18.48 -28.82
C MET A 128 18.39 -19.05 -28.69
N GLU A 129 17.76 -19.43 -29.79
CA GLU A 129 16.41 -19.95 -29.80
C GLU A 129 16.29 -21.28 -29.03
N GLN A 130 17.27 -22.17 -29.17
CA GLN A 130 17.29 -23.44 -28.47
C GLN A 130 17.48 -23.26 -26.96
N GLN A 131 18.34 -22.33 -26.54
CA GLN A 131 18.57 -22.00 -25.13
C GLN A 131 17.35 -21.37 -24.50
N ILE A 132 16.70 -20.43 -25.18
CA ILE A 132 15.45 -19.81 -24.72
C ILE A 132 14.35 -20.89 -24.54
N GLN A 133 14.20 -21.79 -25.49
CA GLN A 133 13.23 -22.87 -25.40
C GLN A 133 13.53 -23.86 -24.27
N ALA A 134 14.81 -24.21 -24.07
CA ALA A 134 15.24 -25.08 -22.96
C ALA A 134 14.93 -24.42 -21.61
N ASN A 135 15.28 -23.15 -21.44
CA ASN A 135 15.00 -22.39 -20.24
C ASN A 135 13.51 -22.26 -19.96
N TYR A 136 12.71 -22.00 -20.99
CA TYR A 136 11.26 -21.94 -20.86
C TYR A 136 10.68 -23.28 -20.36
N ARG A 137 11.11 -24.40 -20.90
CA ARG A 137 10.68 -25.73 -20.45
C ARG A 137 11.07 -25.99 -18.99
N GLN A 138 12.27 -25.59 -18.59
CA GLN A 138 12.74 -25.73 -17.22
C GLN A 138 11.90 -24.90 -16.25
N ILE A 139 11.60 -23.64 -16.60
CA ILE A 139 10.77 -22.75 -15.77
C ILE A 139 9.34 -23.30 -15.63
N VAL A 140 8.75 -23.80 -16.71
CA VAL A 140 7.41 -24.37 -16.70
C VAL A 140 7.34 -25.68 -15.90
N SER A 141 8.42 -26.46 -15.85
CA SER A 141 8.48 -27.73 -15.10
C SER A 141 8.57 -27.52 -13.57
N ILE A 142 8.85 -26.31 -13.10
CA ILE A 142 8.93 -25.94 -11.67
C ILE A 142 7.54 -25.68 -11.07
N ARG A 143 6.47 -25.67 -11.86
CA ARG A 143 5.08 -25.58 -11.39
C ARG A 143 4.52 -26.94 -10.95
#